data_486aee1912dd190c1dffd15106ac7b5d
#
_entry.id   486aee1912dd190c1dffd15106ac7b5d
#
_cell.length_a   1.000
_cell.length_b   1.000
_cell.length_c   1.000
_cell.angle_alpha   90.00
_cell.angle_beta   90.00
_cell.angle_gamma   90.00
#
_symmetry.space_group_name_H-M   'P 1'
#
loop_
_entity.id
_entity.type
_entity.pdbx_description
1 polymer ?
#
loop_
_entity_poly.entity_id
_entity_poly.type
_entity_poly.pdbx_seq_one_letter_code
_entity_poly.pdbx_strand_id
1 'polypeptide(L)'
;MAQKTLFLLDSYALAFRMFYAFSKAPLHNSSGLDVSMVHGYWGAVLRILDKHKPTHFAIVRDVNAPTFRHDLYPEYKANRSPMPEEMAAQMPLLAETLEASGLPLLSEMGFEADDVMASVACAAEKAGFDRVFLVTKDKDLSQIVSDVIHQLHLEKGADGIDFGPEEVLKKYGVPPSQIRDYLALMGDPSENVPGVPKVGPKTAVQLLQQFGDMDNLYAHIDKIEKKGLH
;
A
#
# COMPACT_ATOMS: atom_id res chain seq x y z
N MET A 1 9.13 -9.44 -28.43
CA MET A 1 9.47 -8.14 -27.80
C MET A 1 9.75 -8.42 -26.32
N ALA A 2 10.59 -7.63 -25.66
CA ALA A 2 10.78 -7.79 -24.21
C ALA A 2 9.48 -7.40 -23.50
N GLN A 3 9.13 -8.12 -22.42
CA GLN A 3 7.95 -7.86 -21.61
C GLN A 3 8.06 -6.45 -20.99
N LYS A 4 7.02 -5.63 -21.16
CA LYS A 4 6.97 -4.26 -20.66
C LYS A 4 6.45 -4.28 -19.22
N THR A 5 7.36 -4.09 -18.27
CA THR A 5 7.06 -4.17 -16.83
C THR A 5 7.27 -2.83 -16.14
N LEU A 6 6.40 -2.48 -15.19
CA LEU A 6 6.51 -1.31 -14.32
C LEU A 6 6.51 -1.74 -12.86
N PHE A 7 7.46 -1.20 -12.08
CA PHE A 7 7.49 -1.34 -10.64
C PHE A 7 7.28 0.02 -9.98
N LEU A 8 6.30 0.13 -9.12
CA LEU A 8 6.00 1.30 -8.31
C LEU A 8 6.29 0.97 -6.86
N LEU A 9 7.29 1.62 -6.28
CA LEU A 9 7.74 1.36 -4.91
C LEU A 9 7.13 2.39 -3.96
N ASP A 10 6.38 1.92 -2.98
CA ASP A 10 5.95 2.72 -1.83
C ASP A 10 7.17 3.01 -0.94
N SER A 11 7.65 4.25 -1.00
CA SER A 11 8.87 4.67 -0.32
C SER A 11 8.71 4.62 1.19
N TYR A 12 7.57 5.09 1.69
CA TYR A 12 7.36 5.21 3.13
C TYR A 12 7.17 3.85 3.80
N ALA A 13 6.37 2.98 3.19
CA ALA A 13 6.19 1.62 3.66
C ALA A 13 7.51 0.83 3.69
N LEU A 14 8.36 1.01 2.67
CA LEU A 14 9.69 0.37 2.65
C LEU A 14 10.60 0.95 3.73
N ALA A 15 10.63 2.27 3.92
CA ALA A 15 11.45 2.92 4.94
C ALA A 15 11.07 2.45 6.35
N PHE A 16 9.77 2.46 6.69
CA PHE A 16 9.26 1.93 7.95
C PHE A 16 9.65 0.47 8.17
N ARG A 17 9.48 -0.35 7.15
CA ARG A 17 9.85 -1.76 7.20
C ARG A 17 11.33 -1.94 7.49
N MET A 18 12.21 -1.19 6.85
CA MET A 18 13.66 -1.29 7.06
C MET A 18 14.06 -0.77 8.42
N PHE A 19 13.47 0.33 8.90
CA PHE A 19 13.69 0.82 10.24
C PHE A 19 13.44 -0.26 11.29
N TYR A 20 12.27 -0.90 11.27
CA TYR A 20 11.97 -1.97 12.23
C TYR A 20 12.78 -3.25 12.01
N ALA A 21 13.17 -3.54 10.78
CA ALA A 21 13.99 -4.73 10.50
C ALA A 21 15.38 -4.64 11.14
N PHE A 22 15.95 -3.44 11.26
CA PHE A 22 17.26 -3.21 11.84
C PHE A 22 17.23 -2.71 13.30
N SER A 23 16.06 -2.51 13.90
CA SER A 23 15.91 -1.93 15.25
C SER A 23 16.70 -2.66 16.35
N LYS A 24 16.98 -3.96 16.19
CA LYS A 24 17.75 -4.76 17.16
C LYS A 24 19.25 -4.79 16.90
N ALA A 25 19.71 -4.36 15.74
CA ALA A 25 21.12 -4.36 15.34
C ALA A 25 21.38 -3.17 14.41
N PRO A 26 21.39 -1.94 14.95
CA PRO A 26 21.58 -0.75 14.15
C PRO A 26 22.98 -0.67 13.54
N LEU A 27 23.05 -0.10 12.34
CA LEU A 27 24.30 0.15 11.62
C LEU A 27 24.63 1.64 11.74
N HIS A 28 25.84 1.95 12.17
CA HIS A 28 26.29 3.33 12.29
C HIS A 28 27.38 3.65 11.26
N ASN A 29 27.34 4.85 10.72
CA ASN A 29 28.43 5.35 9.89
C ASN A 29 29.63 5.81 10.75
N SER A 30 30.70 6.27 10.11
CA SER A 30 31.93 6.72 10.80
C SER A 30 31.73 7.93 11.73
N SER A 31 30.65 8.69 11.55
CA SER A 31 30.29 9.82 12.42
C SER A 31 29.35 9.43 13.56
N GLY A 32 28.98 8.14 13.68
CA GLY A 32 28.09 7.63 14.72
C GLY A 32 26.59 7.80 14.42
N LEU A 33 26.23 8.27 13.23
CA LEU A 33 24.83 8.35 12.82
C LEU A 33 24.30 6.95 12.46
N ASP A 34 23.12 6.59 12.98
CA ASP A 34 22.39 5.40 12.54
C ASP A 34 21.95 5.56 11.08
N VAL A 35 22.37 4.64 10.24
CA VAL A 35 22.06 4.60 8.80
C VAL A 35 21.35 3.31 8.39
N SER A 36 20.87 2.54 9.36
CA SER A 36 20.30 1.20 9.17
C SER A 36 19.14 1.18 8.21
N MET A 37 18.20 2.12 8.40
CA MET A 37 17.02 2.24 7.55
C MET A 37 17.41 2.52 6.11
N VAL A 38 18.29 3.50 5.89
CA VAL A 38 18.74 3.90 4.55
C VAL A 38 19.51 2.78 3.87
N HIS A 39 20.41 2.10 4.62
CA HIS A 39 21.14 0.92 4.12
C HIS A 39 20.19 -0.19 3.70
N GLY A 40 19.23 -0.54 4.55
CA GLY A 40 18.22 -1.57 4.28
C GLY A 40 17.32 -1.21 3.11
N TYR A 41 16.93 0.07 3.02
CA TYR A 41 16.12 0.60 1.92
C TYR A 41 16.79 0.38 0.57
N TRP A 42 18.04 0.87 0.42
CA TRP A 42 18.79 0.71 -0.83
C TRP A 42 19.13 -0.75 -1.12
N GLY A 43 19.42 -1.54 -0.09
CA GLY A 43 19.62 -2.98 -0.25
C GLY A 43 18.38 -3.69 -0.82
N ALA A 44 17.17 -3.25 -0.44
CA ALA A 44 15.92 -3.78 -1.00
C ALA A 44 15.68 -3.29 -2.43
N VAL A 45 15.87 -2.00 -2.70
CA VAL A 45 15.71 -1.42 -4.05
C VAL A 45 16.65 -2.09 -5.04
N LEU A 46 17.94 -2.18 -4.71
CA LEU A 46 18.93 -2.81 -5.60
C LEU A 46 18.61 -4.29 -5.87
N ARG A 47 18.12 -5.00 -4.87
CA ARG A 47 17.70 -6.41 -5.03
C ARG A 47 16.51 -6.54 -5.98
N ILE A 48 15.51 -5.64 -5.88
CA ILE A 48 14.38 -5.62 -6.79
C ILE A 48 14.85 -5.37 -8.23
N LEU A 49 15.69 -4.36 -8.42
CA LEU A 49 16.22 -3.99 -9.74
C LEU A 49 17.05 -5.11 -10.36
N ASP A 50 17.95 -5.72 -9.60
CA ASP A 50 18.81 -6.80 -10.08
C ASP A 50 18.01 -8.05 -10.44
N LYS A 51 17.08 -8.44 -9.57
CA LYS A 51 16.32 -9.67 -9.74
C LYS A 51 15.25 -9.60 -10.81
N HIS A 52 14.41 -8.55 -10.74
CA HIS A 52 13.25 -8.46 -11.62
C HIS A 52 13.56 -7.73 -12.93
N LYS A 53 14.65 -6.97 -12.99
CA LYS A 53 15.10 -6.21 -14.17
C LYS A 53 13.95 -5.47 -14.87
N PRO A 54 13.19 -4.65 -14.10
CA PRO A 54 12.02 -3.99 -14.65
C PRO A 54 12.40 -3.07 -15.82
N THR A 55 11.53 -2.98 -16.83
CA THR A 55 11.73 -2.02 -17.93
C THR A 55 11.47 -0.58 -17.47
N HIS A 56 10.60 -0.42 -16.46
CA HIS A 56 10.26 0.87 -15.84
C HIS A 56 10.20 0.69 -14.32
N PHE A 57 10.76 1.65 -13.60
CA PHE A 57 10.75 1.68 -12.15
C PHE A 57 10.55 3.11 -11.66
N ALA A 58 9.70 3.31 -10.67
CA ALA A 58 9.55 4.60 -10.00
C ALA A 58 9.35 4.41 -8.50
N ILE A 59 9.83 5.37 -7.74
CA ILE A 59 9.63 5.46 -6.29
C ILE A 59 8.52 6.47 -6.05
N VAL A 60 7.49 6.07 -5.32
CA VAL A 60 6.36 6.93 -4.98
C VAL A 60 6.48 7.32 -3.52
N ARG A 61 6.28 8.60 -3.22
CA ARG A 61 6.42 9.14 -1.87
C ARG A 61 5.24 10.07 -1.52
N ASP A 62 4.87 10.07 -0.26
CA ASP A 62 3.92 11.04 0.26
C ASP A 62 4.53 12.45 0.26
N VAL A 63 3.67 13.43 0.09
CA VAL A 63 3.98 14.83 0.35
C VAL A 63 3.58 15.12 1.79
N ASN A 64 4.45 15.78 2.56
CA ASN A 64 4.15 16.18 3.94
C ASN A 64 3.17 17.36 3.97
N ALA A 65 1.93 17.10 3.55
CA ALA A 65 0.84 18.06 3.50
C ALA A 65 -0.51 17.37 3.75
N PRO A 66 -1.52 18.07 4.22
CA PRO A 66 -2.87 17.54 4.29
C PRO A 66 -3.36 17.08 2.92
N THR A 67 -4.19 16.04 2.91
CA THR A 67 -4.81 15.52 1.69
C THR A 67 -6.31 15.79 1.70
N PHE A 68 -6.98 15.64 0.57
CA PHE A 68 -8.43 15.79 0.47
C PHE A 68 -9.23 14.95 1.47
N ARG A 69 -8.63 13.84 1.97
CA ARG A 69 -9.26 13.00 3.00
C ARG A 69 -9.42 13.71 4.34
N HIS A 70 -8.49 14.60 4.69
CA HIS A 70 -8.57 15.41 5.90
C HIS A 70 -9.69 16.46 5.80
N ASP A 71 -9.96 16.97 4.59
CA ASP A 71 -11.08 17.88 4.34
C ASP A 71 -12.43 17.16 4.46
N LEU A 72 -12.51 15.91 3.98
CA LEU A 72 -13.71 15.08 4.05
C LEU A 72 -13.96 14.52 5.46
N TYR A 73 -12.90 14.15 6.16
CA TYR A 73 -12.96 13.53 7.49
C TYR A 73 -11.79 14.03 8.36
N PRO A 74 -12.01 15.07 9.18
CA PRO A 74 -10.93 15.68 9.97
C PRO A 74 -10.21 14.74 10.94
N GLU A 75 -10.88 13.65 11.35
CA GLU A 75 -10.28 12.64 12.23
C GLU A 75 -9.47 11.56 11.49
N TYR A 76 -9.37 11.68 10.16
CA TYR A 76 -8.58 10.78 9.33
C TYR A 76 -7.13 10.72 9.83
N LYS A 77 -6.65 9.52 10.15
CA LYS A 77 -5.30 9.25 10.70
C LYS A 77 -4.95 9.97 12.01
N ALA A 78 -5.93 10.58 12.72
CA ALA A 78 -5.69 11.32 13.95
C ALA A 78 -5.16 10.45 15.11
N ASN A 79 -5.36 9.15 15.03
CA ASN A 79 -4.86 8.17 16.01
C ASN A 79 -3.45 7.65 15.73
N ARG A 80 -2.81 8.11 14.64
CA ARG A 80 -1.44 7.67 14.29
C ARG A 80 -0.42 8.26 15.26
N SER A 81 0.45 7.39 15.77
CA SER A 81 1.60 7.84 16.55
C SER A 81 2.58 8.61 15.65
N PRO A 82 3.29 9.62 16.20
CA PRO A 82 4.34 10.29 15.46
C PRO A 82 5.44 9.30 15.05
N MET A 83 6.18 9.68 14.01
CA MET A 83 7.35 8.92 13.56
C MET A 83 8.37 8.80 14.71
N PRO A 84 8.97 7.63 14.95
CA PRO A 84 10.06 7.48 15.92
C PRO A 84 11.20 8.47 15.63
N GLU A 85 11.78 9.07 16.68
CA GLU A 85 12.84 10.07 16.54
C GLU A 85 14.06 9.52 15.80
N GLU A 86 14.44 8.28 16.05
CA GLU A 86 15.55 7.60 15.39
C GLU A 86 15.29 7.37 13.89
N MET A 87 14.03 7.19 13.51
CA MET A 87 13.65 7.12 12.10
C MET A 87 13.68 8.52 11.47
N ALA A 88 13.11 9.51 12.18
CA ALA A 88 13.08 10.90 11.70
C ALA A 88 14.49 11.44 11.45
N ALA A 89 15.47 11.07 12.28
CA ALA A 89 16.88 11.45 12.10
C ALA A 89 17.50 10.90 10.80
N GLN A 90 17.02 9.77 10.27
CA GLN A 90 17.51 9.17 9.04
C GLN A 90 16.78 9.67 7.78
N MET A 91 15.61 10.31 7.91
CA MET A 91 14.81 10.76 6.75
C MET A 91 15.51 11.76 5.85
N PRO A 92 16.28 12.76 6.36
CA PRO A 92 17.04 13.66 5.50
C PRO A 92 18.06 12.93 4.62
N LEU A 93 18.78 11.95 5.18
CA LEU A 93 19.74 11.14 4.42
C LEU A 93 19.01 10.26 3.37
N LEU A 94 17.87 9.71 3.71
CA LEU A 94 17.06 8.98 2.73
C LEU A 94 16.65 9.90 1.58
N ALA A 95 16.15 11.10 1.88
CA ALA A 95 15.75 12.07 0.86
C ALA A 95 16.93 12.45 -0.06
N GLU A 96 18.10 12.75 0.51
CA GLU A 96 19.32 13.06 -0.26
C GLU A 96 19.71 11.90 -1.19
N THR A 97 19.71 10.68 -0.68
CA THR A 97 20.07 9.50 -1.49
C THR A 97 19.03 9.18 -2.57
N LEU A 98 17.75 9.45 -2.32
CA LEU A 98 16.69 9.32 -3.33
C LEU A 98 16.93 10.30 -4.49
N GLU A 99 17.16 11.58 -4.20
CA GLU A 99 17.44 12.59 -5.23
C GLU A 99 18.73 12.25 -6.01
N ALA A 100 19.77 11.77 -5.31
CA ALA A 100 21.02 11.39 -5.94
C ALA A 100 20.95 10.13 -6.80
N SER A 101 19.93 9.30 -6.60
CA SER A 101 19.80 8.00 -7.30
C SER A 101 19.53 8.13 -8.80
N GLY A 102 18.96 9.23 -9.24
CA GLY A 102 18.47 9.42 -10.60
C GLY A 102 17.25 8.57 -10.98
N LEU A 103 16.67 7.82 -10.04
CA LEU A 103 15.42 7.09 -10.27
C LEU A 103 14.24 8.08 -10.29
N PRO A 104 13.21 7.83 -11.10
CA PRO A 104 11.98 8.62 -11.08
C PRO A 104 11.35 8.64 -9.69
N LEU A 105 11.11 9.85 -9.15
CA LEU A 105 10.41 10.09 -7.90
C LEU A 105 9.04 10.69 -8.22
N LEU A 106 7.97 10.06 -7.77
CA LEU A 106 6.60 10.49 -8.01
C LEU A 106 5.95 10.92 -6.69
N SER A 107 5.26 12.04 -6.74
CA SER A 107 4.42 12.53 -5.64
C SER A 107 3.46 13.59 -6.19
N GLU A 108 2.31 13.80 -5.52
CA GLU A 108 1.33 14.79 -5.93
C GLU A 108 0.77 15.52 -4.70
N MET A 109 0.68 16.84 -4.77
CA MET A 109 0.14 17.65 -3.68
C MET A 109 -1.35 17.36 -3.46
N GLY A 110 -1.75 17.20 -2.19
CA GLY A 110 -3.13 16.92 -1.82
C GLY A 110 -3.54 15.44 -1.96
N PHE A 111 -2.63 14.57 -2.42
CA PHE A 111 -2.84 13.14 -2.57
C PHE A 111 -1.80 12.35 -1.77
N GLU A 112 -2.15 11.11 -1.45
CA GLU A 112 -1.24 10.17 -0.81
C GLU A 112 -0.47 9.33 -1.85
N ALA A 113 0.63 8.70 -1.42
CA ALA A 113 1.41 7.82 -2.29
C ALA A 113 0.53 6.73 -2.95
N ASP A 114 -0.44 6.19 -2.22
CA ASP A 114 -1.36 5.17 -2.73
C ASP A 114 -2.23 5.67 -3.88
N ASP A 115 -2.69 6.93 -3.83
CA ASP A 115 -3.47 7.54 -4.92
C ASP A 115 -2.62 7.67 -6.19
N VAL A 116 -1.37 8.10 -6.02
CA VAL A 116 -0.41 8.24 -7.12
C VAL A 116 -0.06 6.86 -7.69
N MET A 117 0.23 5.87 -6.83
CA MET A 117 0.51 4.50 -7.23
C MET A 117 -0.65 3.90 -8.02
N ALA A 118 -1.88 4.03 -7.50
CA ALA A 118 -3.08 3.52 -8.15
C ALA A 118 -3.31 4.18 -9.52
N SER A 119 -3.18 5.50 -9.58
CA SER A 119 -3.39 6.26 -10.81
C SER A 119 -2.39 5.88 -11.90
N VAL A 120 -1.10 5.78 -11.54
CA VAL A 120 -0.04 5.39 -12.47
C VAL A 120 -0.18 3.94 -12.91
N ALA A 121 -0.52 3.03 -11.99
CA ALA A 121 -0.73 1.61 -12.31
C ALA A 121 -1.88 1.40 -13.30
N CYS A 122 -3.04 2.03 -13.03
CA CYS A 122 -4.19 1.96 -13.95
C CYS A 122 -3.91 2.62 -15.32
N ALA A 123 -3.12 3.69 -15.34
CA ALA A 123 -2.69 4.31 -16.59
C ALA A 123 -1.73 3.40 -17.39
N ALA A 124 -0.80 2.72 -16.69
CA ALA A 124 0.13 1.79 -17.31
C ALA A 124 -0.59 0.55 -17.89
N GLU A 125 -1.57 -0.01 -17.18
CA GLU A 125 -2.41 -1.10 -17.70
C GLU A 125 -3.10 -0.68 -19.00
N LYS A 126 -3.74 0.49 -19.01
CA LYS A 126 -4.38 1.05 -20.22
C LYS A 126 -3.39 1.33 -21.34
N ALA A 127 -2.14 1.65 -21.02
CA ALA A 127 -1.06 1.89 -21.98
C ALA A 127 -0.40 0.60 -22.51
N GLY A 128 -0.93 -0.58 -22.12
CA GLY A 128 -0.49 -1.88 -22.62
C GLY A 128 0.82 -2.36 -22.00
N PHE A 129 1.04 -2.09 -20.72
CA PHE A 129 2.06 -2.81 -19.96
C PHE A 129 1.64 -4.26 -19.76
N ASP A 130 2.59 -5.19 -19.88
CA ASP A 130 2.32 -6.61 -19.69
C ASP A 130 2.17 -6.97 -18.20
N ARG A 131 2.85 -6.20 -17.31
CA ARG A 131 2.77 -6.39 -15.86
C ARG A 131 3.12 -5.09 -15.12
N VAL A 132 2.35 -4.80 -14.07
CA VAL A 132 2.60 -3.69 -13.13
C VAL A 132 2.70 -4.27 -11.72
N PHE A 133 3.79 -3.97 -11.02
CA PHE A 133 3.98 -4.37 -9.62
C PHE A 133 3.92 -3.16 -8.69
N LEU A 134 3.00 -3.20 -7.74
CA LEU A 134 2.94 -2.28 -6.60
C LEU A 134 3.78 -2.90 -5.47
N VAL A 135 4.95 -2.34 -5.21
CA VAL A 135 5.86 -2.86 -4.17
C VAL A 135 5.42 -2.31 -2.82
N THR A 136 4.38 -2.91 -2.28
CA THR A 136 3.73 -2.55 -1.02
C THR A 136 2.93 -3.74 -0.48
N LYS A 137 2.53 -3.68 0.80
CA LYS A 137 1.58 -4.61 1.43
C LYS A 137 0.28 -3.91 1.82
N ASP A 138 0.09 -2.68 1.36
CA ASP A 138 -1.10 -1.94 1.71
C ASP A 138 -2.35 -2.64 1.17
N LYS A 139 -3.31 -2.86 2.07
CA LYS A 139 -4.57 -3.57 1.76
C LYS A 139 -5.46 -2.77 0.82
N ASP A 140 -5.36 -1.44 0.88
CA ASP A 140 -6.21 -0.55 0.12
C ASP A 140 -5.91 -0.64 -1.38
N LEU A 141 -4.63 -0.87 -1.73
CA LEU A 141 -4.22 -1.11 -3.11
C LEU A 141 -4.65 -2.48 -3.65
N SER A 142 -5.13 -3.40 -2.79
CA SER A 142 -5.70 -4.66 -3.27
C SER A 142 -6.96 -4.47 -4.12
N GLN A 143 -7.63 -3.31 -4.04
CA GLN A 143 -8.83 -3.00 -4.83
C GLN A 143 -8.56 -2.83 -6.33
N ILE A 144 -7.32 -2.50 -6.71
CA ILE A 144 -6.92 -2.30 -8.12
C ILE A 144 -6.13 -3.48 -8.68
N VAL A 145 -5.94 -4.53 -7.92
CA VAL A 145 -5.28 -5.75 -8.40
C VAL A 145 -6.10 -6.37 -9.53
N SER A 146 -5.43 -6.70 -10.63
CA SER A 146 -6.00 -7.27 -11.85
C SER A 146 -5.07 -8.36 -12.41
N ASP A 147 -5.36 -8.88 -13.60
CA ASP A 147 -4.45 -9.81 -14.29
C ASP A 147 -3.12 -9.15 -14.69
N VAL A 148 -3.06 -7.81 -14.75
CA VAL A 148 -1.87 -7.02 -15.10
C VAL A 148 -1.25 -6.37 -13.87
N ILE A 149 -2.07 -5.82 -12.95
CA ILE A 149 -1.62 -5.10 -11.75
C ILE A 149 -1.58 -6.07 -10.58
N HIS A 150 -0.39 -6.31 -10.02
CA HIS A 150 -0.19 -7.13 -8.85
C HIS A 150 0.51 -6.33 -7.74
N GLN A 151 0.38 -6.76 -6.50
CA GLN A 151 1.27 -6.31 -5.43
C GLN A 151 2.50 -7.23 -5.36
N LEU A 152 3.66 -6.66 -5.04
CA LEU A 152 4.86 -7.42 -4.69
C LEU A 152 5.11 -7.29 -3.19
N HIS A 153 4.79 -8.34 -2.47
CA HIS A 153 4.98 -8.38 -1.01
C HIS A 153 6.40 -8.80 -0.69
N LEU A 154 7.25 -7.84 -0.33
CA LEU A 154 8.60 -8.16 0.12
C LEU A 154 8.56 -8.99 1.40
N GLU A 155 9.25 -10.11 1.46
CA GLU A 155 9.42 -10.99 2.62
C GLU A 155 10.88 -11.03 3.06
N LYS A 156 11.13 -11.44 4.34
CA LYS A 156 12.49 -11.55 4.88
C LYS A 156 13.20 -12.70 4.18
N GLY A 157 14.31 -12.40 3.50
CA GLY A 157 15.13 -13.42 2.81
C GLY A 157 14.51 -14.00 1.54
N ALA A 158 13.32 -13.52 1.14
CA ALA A 158 12.63 -13.95 -0.08
C ALA A 158 12.63 -12.85 -1.14
N ASP A 159 12.39 -13.29 -2.35
CA ASP A 159 12.42 -12.47 -3.56
C ASP A 159 11.16 -11.58 -3.74
N GLY A 160 10.31 -11.56 -2.75
CA GLY A 160 8.97 -11.02 -2.83
C GLY A 160 7.96 -12.08 -3.26
N ILE A 161 6.73 -11.93 -2.76
CA ILE A 161 5.59 -12.76 -3.13
C ILE A 161 4.74 -11.97 -4.11
N ASP A 162 4.52 -12.55 -5.27
CA ASP A 162 3.54 -12.04 -6.24
C ASP A 162 2.15 -12.23 -5.66
N PHE A 163 1.41 -11.14 -5.50
CA PHE A 163 0.11 -11.09 -4.85
C PHE A 163 -0.92 -10.57 -5.85
N GLY A 164 -1.51 -11.49 -6.58
CA GLY A 164 -2.50 -11.26 -7.63
C GLY A 164 -3.94 -11.45 -7.15
N PRO A 165 -4.91 -11.54 -8.09
CA PRO A 165 -6.33 -11.66 -7.76
C PRO A 165 -6.68 -12.90 -6.93
N GLU A 166 -6.01 -14.03 -7.15
CA GLU A 166 -6.23 -15.26 -6.40
C GLU A 166 -5.79 -15.10 -4.94
N GLU A 167 -4.64 -14.45 -4.69
CA GLU A 167 -4.13 -14.19 -3.36
C GLU A 167 -5.03 -13.18 -2.61
N VAL A 168 -5.57 -12.18 -3.31
CA VAL A 168 -6.57 -11.26 -2.75
C VAL A 168 -7.80 -12.03 -2.29
N LEU A 169 -8.37 -12.85 -3.17
CA LEU A 169 -9.54 -13.66 -2.84
C LEU A 169 -9.27 -14.62 -1.67
N LYS A 170 -8.12 -15.28 -1.67
CA LYS A 170 -7.70 -16.19 -0.60
C LYS A 170 -7.53 -15.48 0.74
N LYS A 171 -6.98 -14.26 0.73
CA LYS A 171 -6.67 -13.48 1.95
C LYS A 171 -7.91 -12.84 2.55
N TYR A 172 -8.76 -12.23 1.72
CA TYR A 172 -9.88 -11.40 2.18
C TYR A 172 -11.24 -12.10 2.04
N GLY A 173 -11.33 -13.16 1.25
CA GLY A 173 -12.61 -13.87 0.97
C GLY A 173 -13.50 -13.16 -0.05
N VAL A 174 -13.00 -12.08 -0.65
CA VAL A 174 -13.66 -11.30 -1.70
C VAL A 174 -12.68 -10.99 -2.83
N PRO A 175 -13.15 -10.84 -4.09
CA PRO A 175 -12.29 -10.44 -5.20
C PRO A 175 -11.82 -8.98 -5.10
N PRO A 176 -10.79 -8.57 -5.85
CA PRO A 176 -10.30 -7.19 -5.86
C PRO A 176 -11.40 -6.13 -6.03
N SER A 177 -12.36 -6.35 -6.90
CA SER A 177 -13.48 -5.45 -7.16
C SER A 177 -14.38 -5.17 -5.95
N GLN A 178 -14.37 -6.04 -4.94
CA GLN A 178 -15.16 -5.89 -3.71
C GLN A 178 -14.33 -5.41 -2.50
N ILE A 179 -13.02 -5.21 -2.64
CA ILE A 179 -12.15 -4.80 -1.53
C ILE A 179 -12.58 -3.45 -0.95
N ARG A 180 -12.95 -2.48 -1.79
CA ARG A 180 -13.45 -1.17 -1.34
C ARG A 180 -14.67 -1.33 -0.43
N ASP A 181 -15.63 -2.09 -0.87
CA ASP A 181 -16.88 -2.31 -0.13
C ASP A 181 -16.66 -3.17 1.13
N TYR A 182 -15.74 -4.12 1.05
CA TYR A 182 -15.30 -4.91 2.20
C TYR A 182 -14.68 -4.02 3.30
N LEU A 183 -13.80 -3.11 2.92
CA LEU A 183 -13.17 -2.17 3.85
C LEU A 183 -14.19 -1.15 4.39
N ALA A 184 -15.11 -0.67 3.57
CA ALA A 184 -16.19 0.22 4.02
C ALA A 184 -17.07 -0.43 5.09
N LEU A 185 -17.40 -1.72 4.93
CA LEU A 185 -18.16 -2.48 5.93
C LEU A 185 -17.37 -2.69 7.23
N MET A 186 -16.09 -3.00 7.12
CA MET A 186 -15.26 -3.31 8.28
C MET A 186 -14.71 -2.09 9.00
N GLY A 187 -14.58 -0.97 8.30
CA GLY A 187 -13.78 0.15 8.73
C GLY A 187 -12.29 -0.12 8.66
N ASP A 188 -11.51 0.90 8.99
CA ASP A 188 -10.07 0.85 9.06
C ASP A 188 -9.54 1.55 10.31
N PRO A 189 -9.20 0.80 11.36
CA PRO A 189 -8.62 1.39 12.57
C PRO A 189 -7.28 2.09 12.33
N SER A 190 -6.49 1.68 11.31
CA SER A 190 -5.21 2.32 11.00
C SER A 190 -5.38 3.71 10.38
N GLU A 191 -6.53 3.94 9.74
CA GLU A 191 -6.92 5.22 9.15
C GLU A 191 -7.91 6.02 10.05
N ASN A 192 -8.24 5.47 11.21
CA ASN A 192 -9.26 5.98 12.13
C ASN A 192 -10.67 6.06 11.49
N VAL A 193 -10.97 5.19 10.55
CA VAL A 193 -12.27 5.13 9.86
C VAL A 193 -13.12 4.04 10.52
N PRO A 194 -14.27 4.39 11.11
CA PRO A 194 -15.17 3.40 11.72
C PRO A 194 -15.86 2.57 10.65
N GLY A 195 -16.01 1.28 10.94
CA GLY A 195 -16.85 0.39 10.14
C GLY A 195 -18.28 0.33 10.65
N VAL A 196 -19.08 -0.51 10.02
CA VAL A 196 -20.45 -0.78 10.46
C VAL A 196 -20.41 -1.57 11.79
N PRO A 197 -21.09 -1.10 12.84
CA PRO A 197 -21.11 -1.78 14.14
C PRO A 197 -21.49 -3.26 14.02
N LYS A 198 -20.74 -4.13 14.68
CA LYS A 198 -20.91 -5.60 14.68
C LYS A 198 -20.62 -6.29 13.34
N VAL A 199 -20.11 -5.59 12.35
CA VAL A 199 -19.62 -6.19 11.10
C VAL A 199 -18.12 -6.42 11.22
N GLY A 200 -17.72 -7.67 11.25
CA GLY A 200 -16.32 -8.08 11.15
C GLY A 200 -16.07 -8.81 9.82
N PRO A 201 -14.85 -9.34 9.59
CA PRO A 201 -14.44 -9.92 8.32
C PRO A 201 -15.42 -10.95 7.76
N LYS A 202 -15.84 -11.91 8.60
CA LYS A 202 -16.78 -12.96 8.17
C LYS A 202 -18.14 -12.42 7.76
N THR A 203 -18.64 -11.41 8.49
CA THR A 203 -19.93 -10.80 8.19
C THR A 203 -19.84 -9.96 6.92
N ALA A 204 -18.80 -9.19 6.74
CA ALA A 204 -18.58 -8.40 5.52
C ALA A 204 -18.51 -9.30 4.28
N VAL A 205 -17.76 -10.41 4.34
CA VAL A 205 -17.70 -11.40 3.25
C VAL A 205 -19.07 -11.98 2.94
N GLN A 206 -19.85 -12.39 3.98
CA GLN A 206 -21.19 -12.95 3.78
C GLN A 206 -22.14 -11.94 3.12
N LEU A 207 -22.11 -10.69 3.56
CA LEU A 207 -22.94 -9.63 2.97
C LEU A 207 -22.58 -9.39 1.51
N LEU A 208 -21.29 -9.30 1.18
CA LEU A 208 -20.86 -9.09 -0.20
C LEU A 208 -21.11 -10.30 -1.10
N GLN A 209 -21.01 -11.52 -0.57
CA GLN A 209 -21.40 -12.72 -1.32
C GLN A 209 -22.90 -12.77 -1.60
N GLN A 210 -23.74 -12.28 -0.67
CA GLN A 210 -25.19 -12.27 -0.81
C GLN A 210 -25.69 -11.13 -1.72
N PHE A 211 -25.13 -9.93 -1.58
CA PHE A 211 -25.64 -8.72 -2.23
C PHE A 211 -24.76 -8.21 -3.37
N GLY A 212 -23.49 -8.64 -3.46
CA GLY A 212 -22.56 -8.25 -4.51
C GLY A 212 -21.76 -6.99 -4.18
N ASP A 213 -22.43 -5.89 -3.90
CA ASP A 213 -21.86 -4.59 -3.58
C ASP A 213 -22.68 -3.83 -2.53
N MET A 214 -22.15 -2.69 -2.08
CA MET A 214 -22.80 -1.84 -1.07
C MET A 214 -24.10 -1.22 -1.57
N ASP A 215 -24.18 -0.82 -2.83
CA ASP A 215 -25.39 -0.19 -3.38
C ASP A 215 -26.54 -1.16 -3.36
N ASN A 216 -26.31 -2.40 -3.80
CA ASN A 216 -27.32 -3.45 -3.76
C ASN A 216 -27.65 -3.91 -2.33
N LEU A 217 -26.66 -3.88 -1.44
CA LEU A 217 -26.90 -4.16 -0.01
C LEU A 217 -27.85 -3.14 0.60
N TYR A 218 -27.63 -1.84 0.35
CA TYR A 218 -28.52 -0.78 0.83
C TYR A 218 -29.93 -0.88 0.21
N ALA A 219 -30.02 -1.23 -1.07
CA ALA A 219 -31.33 -1.41 -1.74
C ALA A 219 -32.14 -2.58 -1.17
N HIS A 220 -31.48 -3.49 -0.44
CA HIS A 220 -32.12 -4.71 0.11
C HIS A 220 -31.85 -4.89 1.61
N ILE A 221 -31.69 -3.81 2.34
CA ILE A 221 -31.35 -3.84 3.77
C ILE A 221 -32.37 -4.63 4.62
N ASP A 222 -33.63 -4.62 4.20
CA ASP A 222 -34.74 -5.37 4.78
C ASP A 222 -34.57 -6.91 4.70
N LYS A 223 -33.72 -7.39 3.80
CA LYS A 223 -33.40 -8.81 3.60
C LYS A 223 -32.24 -9.31 4.45
N ILE A 224 -31.64 -8.45 5.26
CA ILE A 224 -30.57 -8.85 6.16
C ILE A 224 -31.18 -9.57 7.37
N GLU A 225 -31.03 -10.91 7.43
CA GLU A 225 -31.61 -11.73 8.50
C GLU A 225 -30.91 -11.56 9.87
N LYS A 226 -29.71 -11.00 9.92
CA LYS A 226 -28.90 -10.91 11.13
C LYS A 226 -29.42 -9.80 12.05
N LYS A 227 -30.09 -10.17 13.16
CA LYS A 227 -30.59 -9.24 14.18
C LYS A 227 -29.48 -8.28 14.65
N GLY A 228 -29.74 -6.99 14.53
CA GLY A 228 -28.86 -5.91 14.98
C GLY A 228 -27.89 -5.35 13.93
N LEU A 229 -28.10 -5.66 12.66
CA LEU A 229 -27.45 -5.04 11.50
C LEU A 229 -28.39 -4.11 10.70
N HIS A 230 -29.61 -3.87 11.20
CA HIS A 230 -30.58 -2.93 10.61
C HIS A 230 -30.32 -1.53 11.11
#